data_07ba524cd3e95358cea47777c5ffae76
#
_entry.id   07ba524cd3e95358cea47777c5ffae76
#
_cell.length_a   1.000
_cell.length_b   1.000
_cell.length_c   1.000
_cell.angle_alpha   90.00
_cell.angle_beta   90.00
_cell.angle_gamma   90.00
#
_symmetry.space_group_name_H-M   'P 1'
#
loop_
_entity.id
_entity.type
_entity.pdbx_description
1 polymer ?
#
loop_
_entity_poly.entity_id
_entity_poly.type
_entity_poly.pdbx_seq_one_letter_code
_entity_poly.pdbx_strand_id
1 'polypeptide(L)' 'MESIKVVFAILMIQNGSTIEMVPTEGLSDCLKQKRIIARNIGEEQQGIYMNCREVEAVVSEDMGRLTIKKILE' A
#
# COMPACT_ATOMS: atom_id res chain seq x y z
N MET A 1 12.53 0.84 -14.21
CA MET A 1 11.59 0.87 -15.34
C MET A 1 10.17 1.03 -14.84
N GLU A 2 9.47 2.02 -15.35
CA GLU A 2 8.10 2.29 -14.91
C GLU A 2 7.09 1.62 -15.82
N SER A 3 6.01 1.15 -15.23
CA SER A 3 4.91 0.55 -15.98
C SER A 3 3.62 0.76 -15.22
N ILE A 4 2.50 0.58 -15.91
CA ILE A 4 1.18 0.68 -15.30
C ILE A 4 0.70 -0.74 -15.01
N LYS A 5 0.34 -0.98 -13.76
CA LYS A 5 -0.14 -2.29 -13.33
C LYS A 5 -1.29 -2.14 -12.34
N VAL A 6 -2.14 -3.16 -12.31
CA VAL A 6 -3.14 -3.30 -11.26
C VAL A 6 -2.48 -4.07 -10.13
N VAL A 7 -2.43 -3.48 -8.95
CA VAL A 7 -1.80 -4.08 -7.79
C VAL A 7 -2.68 -3.93 -6.56
N PHE A 8 -2.54 -4.87 -5.62
CA PHE A 8 -3.12 -4.67 -4.30
C PHE A 8 -2.11 -3.87 -3.48
N ALA A 9 -2.57 -2.80 -2.86
CA ALA A 9 -1.73 -1.95 -2.07
C ALA A 9 -2.36 -1.68 -0.72
N ILE A 10 -1.52 -1.50 0.28
CA ILE A 10 -1.97 -1.02 1.59
C ILE A 10 -1.90 0.49 1.54
N LEU A 11 -3.05 1.12 1.71
CA LEU A 11 -3.14 2.57 1.79
C LEU A 11 -3.21 2.96 3.26
N MET A 12 -2.26 3.76 3.69
CA MET A 12 -2.27 4.31 5.04
C MET A 12 -2.90 5.69 5.00
N ILE A 13 -4.00 5.85 5.72
CA ILE A 13 -4.81 7.06 5.69
C ILE A 13 -4.80 7.71 7.06
N GLN A 14 -4.47 8.98 7.12
CA GLN A 14 -4.51 9.75 8.35
C GLN A 14 -5.23 11.06 8.07
N ASN A 15 -6.23 11.36 8.91
CA ASN A 15 -7.04 12.59 8.77
C ASN A 15 -7.66 12.73 7.37
N GLY A 16 -8.07 11.60 6.77
CA GLY A 16 -8.69 11.60 5.47
C GLY A 16 -7.74 11.68 4.29
N SER A 17 -6.44 11.72 4.55
CA SER A 17 -5.42 11.81 3.50
C SER A 17 -4.54 10.57 3.48
N THR A 18 -4.25 10.09 2.29
CA THR A 18 -3.33 8.96 2.12
C THR A 18 -1.90 9.45 2.35
N ILE A 19 -1.26 8.92 3.39
CA ILE A 19 0.10 9.33 3.74
C ILE A 19 1.16 8.37 3.22
N GLU A 20 0.80 7.12 2.96
CA GLU A 20 1.74 6.13 2.46
C GLU A 20 1.01 5.02 1.72
N MET A 21 1.69 4.42 0.76
CA MET A 21 1.17 3.31 -0.03
C MET A 21 2.23 2.22 -0.09
N VAL A 22 1.83 0.99 0.26
CA VAL A 22 2.75 -0.16 0.25
C VAL A 22 2.25 -1.18 -0.77
N PRO A 23 2.98 -1.42 -1.86
CA PRO A 23 2.58 -2.41 -2.85
C PRO A 23 2.73 -3.82 -2.29
N THR A 24 1.81 -4.70 -2.68
CA THR A 24 1.84 -6.11 -2.26
C THR A 24 1.63 -7.00 -3.48
N GLU A 25 1.86 -8.31 -3.31
CA GLU A 25 1.76 -9.26 -4.41
C GLU A 25 0.34 -9.71 -4.70
N GLY A 26 -0.60 -9.44 -3.80
CA GLY A 26 -1.99 -9.83 -3.98
C GLY A 26 -2.77 -9.60 -2.70
N LEU A 27 -4.06 -9.97 -2.72
CA LEU A 27 -4.93 -9.73 -1.57
C LEU A 27 -4.44 -10.44 -0.31
N SER A 28 -4.05 -11.69 -0.42
CA SER A 28 -3.54 -12.47 0.71
C SER A 28 -2.33 -11.81 1.35
N ASP A 29 -1.38 -11.40 0.51
CA ASP A 29 -0.17 -10.72 0.97
C ASP A 29 -0.50 -9.35 1.57
N CYS A 30 -1.43 -8.64 0.96
CA CYS A 30 -1.87 -7.35 1.47
C CYS A 30 -2.44 -7.46 2.89
N LEU A 31 -3.30 -8.44 3.12
CA LEU A 31 -3.89 -8.65 4.44
C LEU A 31 -2.85 -9.06 5.47
N LYS A 32 -1.88 -9.86 5.06
CA LYS A 32 -0.80 -10.29 5.93
C LYS A 32 0.08 -9.10 6.33
N GLN A 33 0.49 -8.29 5.36
CA GLN A 33 1.31 -7.12 5.60
C GLN A 33 0.58 -6.08 6.44
N LYS A 34 -0.71 -5.89 6.17
CA LYS A 34 -1.54 -4.98 6.94
C LYS A 34 -1.54 -5.35 8.43
N ARG A 35 -1.66 -6.64 8.71
CA ARG A 35 -1.67 -7.13 10.09
C ARG A 35 -0.34 -6.88 10.79
N ILE A 36 0.77 -7.11 10.08
CA ILE A 36 2.10 -6.89 10.61
C ILE A 36 2.33 -5.41 10.92
N ILE A 37 1.98 -4.55 9.99
CA ILE A 37 2.15 -3.10 10.13
C ILE A 37 1.27 -2.58 11.28
N ALA A 38 0.03 -3.02 11.35
CA ALA A 38 -0.88 -2.59 12.41
C ALA A 38 -0.34 -2.94 13.79
N ARG A 39 0.28 -4.10 13.90
CA ARG A 39 0.88 -4.53 15.17
C ARG A 39 2.05 -3.63 15.57
N ASN A 40 2.84 -3.20 14.59
CA ASN A 40 4.02 -2.39 14.86
C ASN A 40 3.71 -0.95 15.19
N ILE A 41 2.72 -0.35 14.54
CA ILE A 41 2.43 1.08 14.71
C ILE A 41 1.32 1.39 15.70
N GLY A 42 0.55 0.39 16.14
CA GLY A 42 -0.58 0.62 17.02
C GLY A 42 -1.65 1.47 16.35
N GLU A 43 -2.25 0.94 15.32
CA GLU A 43 -3.18 1.61 14.41
C GLU A 43 -4.19 2.53 15.10
N GLU A 44 -4.83 2.05 16.16
CA GLU A 44 -5.88 2.79 16.83
C GLU A 44 -5.37 4.02 17.58
N GLN A 45 -4.15 3.97 18.05
CA GLN A 45 -3.56 5.03 18.85
C GLN A 45 -3.07 6.20 18.01
N GLN A 46 -2.79 5.95 16.75
CA GLN A 46 -2.20 6.94 15.86
C GLN A 46 -3.22 7.64 14.97
N GLY A 47 -4.46 7.17 15.00
CA GLY A 47 -5.48 7.70 14.10
C GLY A 47 -5.21 7.36 12.65
N ILE A 48 -4.41 6.33 12.40
CA ILE A 48 -4.06 5.88 11.06
C ILE A 48 -4.91 4.69 10.70
N TYR A 49 -5.53 4.75 9.53
CA TYR A 49 -6.29 3.63 8.99
C TYR A 49 -5.50 2.98 7.88
N MET A 50 -5.53 1.66 7.82
CA MET A 50 -4.92 0.92 6.74
C MET A 50 -6.00 0.18 5.97
N ASN A 51 -5.90 0.25 4.65
CA ASN A 51 -6.89 -0.33 3.78
C ASN A 51 -6.20 -1.09 2.65
N CYS A 52 -6.58 -2.36 2.46
CA CYS A 52 -6.10 -3.14 1.33
C CYS A 52 -7.01 -2.88 0.15
N ARG A 53 -6.46 -2.41 -0.95
CA ARG A 53 -7.26 -2.03 -2.09
C ARG A 53 -6.54 -2.39 -3.40
N GLU A 54 -7.31 -2.82 -4.38
CA GLU A 54 -6.80 -3.02 -5.72
C GLU A 54 -6.81 -1.67 -6.43
N VAL A 55 -5.65 -1.26 -6.91
CA VAL A 55 -5.51 0.03 -7.58
C VAL A 55 -4.70 -0.13 -8.86
N GLU A 56 -4.98 0.72 -9.83
CA GLU A 56 -4.17 0.84 -11.02
C GLU A 56 -3.14 1.92 -10.74
N ALA A 57 -1.88 1.58 -10.91
CA ALA A 57 -0.81 2.45 -10.49
C ALA A 57 0.35 2.43 -11.45
N VAL A 58 1.06 3.55 -11.52
CA VAL A 58 2.37 3.61 -12.16
C VAL A 58 3.37 3.08 -11.14
N VAL A 59 4.02 1.98 -11.49
CA VAL A 59 4.99 1.35 -10.60
C VAL A 59 6.36 1.36 -11.21
N SER A 60 7.37 1.40 -10.37
CA SER A 60 8.76 1.30 -10.76
C SER A 60 9.35 0.05 -10.14
N GLU A 61 10.06 -0.72 -10.95
CA GLU A 61 10.75 -1.91 -10.45
C GLU A 61 12.24 -1.65 -10.52
N ASP A 62 12.90 -1.79 -9.38
CA ASP A 62 14.32 -1.58 -9.27
C ASP A 62 14.90 -2.63 -8.32
N MET A 63 15.87 -3.39 -8.82
CA MET A 63 16.56 -4.45 -8.06
C MET A 63 15.57 -5.42 -7.39
N GLY A 64 14.49 -5.77 -8.09
CA GLY A 64 13.50 -6.69 -7.58
C GLY A 64 12.50 -6.07 -6.61
N ARG A 65 12.56 -4.77 -6.39
CA ARG A 65 11.62 -4.05 -5.51
C ARG A 65 10.62 -3.27 -6.33
N LEU A 66 9.36 -3.36 -5.93
CA LEU A 66 8.28 -2.65 -6.58
C LEU A 66 7.92 -1.42 -5.75
N THR A 67 7.90 -0.27 -6.39
CA THR A 67 7.54 1.00 -5.76
C THR A 67 6.39 1.63 -6.52
N ILE A 68 5.37 2.10 -5.80
CA ILE A 68 4.28 2.84 -6.42
C ILE A 68 4.69 4.30 -6.55
N LYS A 69 4.71 4.78 -7.80
CA LYS A 69 5.01 6.18 -8.09
C LYS A 69 3.76 7.04 -8.07
N LYS A 70 2.64 6.50 -8.56
CA LYS A 70 1.39 7.25 -8.67
C LYS A 70 0.22 6.28 -8.77
N ILE A 71 -0.88 6.61 -8.12
CA ILE A 71 -2.14 5.88 -8.29
C ILE A 71 -2.98 6.61 -9.33
N LEU A 72 -3.47 5.87 -10.31
CA LEU A 72 -4.21 6.43 -11.44
C LEU A 72 -5.72 6.43 -11.21
N GLU A 73 -6.17 5.80 -10.18
CA GLU A 73 -7.58 5.68 -9.87
C GLU A 73 -8.27 7.02 -9.65
#